data_b200a2a0cd996c254f0c2f709421bba1
#
_entry.id   b200a2a0cd996c254f0c2f709421bba1
#
_cell.length_a   1.000
_cell.length_b   1.000
_cell.length_c   1.000
_cell.angle_alpha   90.00
_cell.angle_beta   90.00
_cell.angle_gamma   90.00
#
_symmetry.space_group_name_H-M   'P 1'
#
loop_
_entity.id
_entity.type
_entity.pdbx_description
1 polymer ?
#
loop_
_entity_poly.entity_id
_entity_poly.type
_entity_poly.pdbx_seq_one_letter_code
_entity_poly.pdbx_strand_id
1 'polypeptide(L)'
;MSKRPGFMFYFDEAAAFERVSDSEAGVLIKAMIAYCRTGELLPLEGTASIIFDIIRPKLDRDAVKYNEQIMKRKYGGYIKACRDRGDEPLSFESWRDGLQVH
;
A
#
# COMPACT_ATOMS: atom_id res chain seq x y z
N MET A 1 -6.85 8.23 3.64
CA MET A 1 -6.03 7.28 2.84
C MET A 1 -6.85 6.72 1.70
N SER A 2 -6.29 6.70 0.49
CA SER A 2 -6.94 6.03 -0.64
C SER A 2 -6.93 4.53 -0.41
N LYS A 3 -8.09 3.89 -0.54
CA LYS A 3 -8.16 2.43 -0.45
C LYS A 3 -7.62 1.85 -1.75
N ARG A 4 -6.53 1.10 -1.66
CA ARG A 4 -6.02 0.38 -2.82
C ARG A 4 -6.89 -0.86 -3.08
N PRO A 5 -7.02 -1.30 -4.34
CA PRO A 5 -7.87 -2.44 -4.69
C PRO A 5 -7.31 -3.79 -4.26
N GLY A 6 -6.04 -3.84 -3.87
CA GLY A 6 -5.40 -5.08 -3.46
C GLY A 6 -3.95 -4.87 -3.07
N PHE A 7 -3.22 -5.96 -2.96
CA PHE A 7 -1.78 -5.93 -2.71
C PHE A 7 -1.12 -7.03 -3.52
N MET A 8 0.19 -6.89 -3.76
CA MET A 8 0.95 -7.86 -4.54
C MET A 8 1.43 -9.01 -3.66
N PHE A 9 1.22 -10.23 -4.13
CA PHE A 9 1.73 -11.44 -3.49
C PHE A 9 2.81 -12.03 -4.40
N TYR A 10 4.05 -12.01 -3.94
CA TYR A 10 5.19 -12.44 -4.75
C TYR A 10 5.51 -13.91 -4.52
N PHE A 11 6.13 -14.55 -5.51
CA PHE A 11 6.54 -15.96 -5.40
C PHE A 11 7.56 -16.20 -4.27
N ASP A 12 8.38 -15.20 -3.95
CA ASP A 12 9.29 -15.28 -2.81
C ASP A 12 8.52 -15.47 -1.50
N GLU A 13 7.38 -14.81 -1.37
CA GLU A 13 6.49 -14.93 -0.20
C GLU A 13 5.79 -16.29 -0.21
N ALA A 14 5.42 -16.77 -1.41
CA ALA A 14 4.77 -18.08 -1.54
C ALA A 14 5.65 -19.21 -1.00
N ALA A 15 6.96 -19.12 -1.17
CA ALA A 15 7.89 -20.11 -0.63
C ALA A 15 7.79 -20.21 0.90
N ALA A 16 7.58 -19.10 1.59
CA ALA A 16 7.37 -19.12 3.05
C ALA A 16 6.04 -19.76 3.42
N PHE A 17 4.98 -19.51 2.63
CA PHE A 17 3.67 -20.12 2.85
C PHE A 17 3.69 -21.64 2.68
N GLU A 18 4.53 -22.13 1.78
CA GLU A 18 4.67 -23.58 1.57
C GLU A 18 5.29 -24.33 2.75
N ARG A 19 5.93 -23.61 3.66
CA ARG A 19 6.58 -24.20 4.85
C ARG A 19 5.67 -24.28 6.06
N VAL A 20 4.47 -23.73 5.98
CA VAL A 20 3.50 -23.78 7.10
C VAL A 20 2.32 -24.66 6.72
N SER A 21 1.53 -25.06 7.72
CA SER A 21 0.32 -25.84 7.47
C SER A 21 -0.72 -25.01 6.72
N ASP A 22 -1.69 -25.68 6.12
CA ASP A 22 -2.79 -24.99 5.43
C ASP A 22 -3.56 -24.09 6.39
N SER A 23 -3.75 -24.51 7.63
CA SER A 23 -4.41 -23.70 8.67
C SER A 23 -3.62 -22.43 8.97
N GLU A 24 -2.31 -22.56 9.14
CA GLU A 24 -1.44 -21.43 9.41
C GLU A 24 -1.39 -20.47 8.20
N ALA A 25 -1.32 -21.01 6.98
CA ALA A 25 -1.34 -20.21 5.77
C ALA A 25 -2.65 -19.42 5.65
N GLY A 26 -3.78 -20.03 6.00
CA GLY A 26 -5.08 -19.36 6.00
C GLY A 26 -5.15 -18.21 7.00
N VAL A 27 -4.66 -18.43 8.21
CA VAL A 27 -4.60 -17.38 9.23
C VAL A 27 -3.69 -16.23 8.77
N LEU A 28 -2.54 -16.57 8.20
CA LEU A 28 -1.55 -15.61 7.74
C LEU A 28 -2.10 -14.72 6.61
N ILE A 29 -2.77 -15.33 5.61
CA ILE A 29 -3.32 -14.54 4.50
C ILE A 29 -4.44 -13.62 4.97
N LYS A 30 -5.28 -14.07 5.91
CA LYS A 30 -6.31 -13.23 6.50
C LYS A 30 -5.71 -12.05 7.27
N ALA A 31 -4.61 -12.27 7.97
CA ALA A 31 -3.89 -11.21 8.68
C ALA A 31 -3.32 -10.19 7.70
N MET A 32 -2.77 -10.64 6.57
CA MET A 32 -2.27 -9.74 5.52
C MET A 32 -3.39 -8.91 4.92
N ILE A 33 -4.53 -9.52 4.64
CA ILE A 33 -5.70 -8.83 4.09
C ILE A 33 -6.19 -7.76 5.07
N ALA A 34 -6.35 -8.10 6.34
CA ALA A 34 -6.81 -7.16 7.38
C ALA A 34 -5.85 -5.98 7.50
N TYR A 35 -4.55 -6.26 7.54
CA TYR A 35 -3.54 -5.22 7.65
C TYR A 35 -3.54 -4.27 6.45
N CYS A 36 -3.64 -4.81 5.23
CA CYS A 36 -3.64 -3.99 4.02
C CYS A 36 -4.93 -3.19 3.84
N ARG A 37 -6.06 -3.71 4.32
CA ARG A 37 -7.35 -3.03 4.17
C ARG A 37 -7.59 -1.95 5.22
N THR A 38 -7.24 -2.20 6.46
CA THR A 38 -7.60 -1.32 7.57
C THR A 38 -6.44 -0.99 8.52
N GLY A 39 -5.27 -1.60 8.33
CA GLY A 39 -4.13 -1.45 9.24
C GLY A 39 -4.27 -2.30 10.50
N GLU A 40 -5.29 -3.15 10.58
CA GLU A 40 -5.51 -4.00 11.76
C GLU A 40 -4.46 -5.10 11.85
N LEU A 41 -3.87 -5.25 13.02
CA LEU A 41 -2.90 -6.31 13.31
C LEU A 41 -3.64 -7.46 14.02
N LEU A 42 -3.96 -8.52 13.28
CA LEU A 42 -4.57 -9.71 13.87
C LEU A 42 -3.53 -10.48 14.68
N PRO A 43 -3.94 -11.13 15.78
CA PRO A 43 -3.01 -11.93 16.58
C PRO A 43 -2.52 -13.14 15.80
N LEU A 44 -1.20 -13.32 15.75
CA LEU A 44 -0.56 -14.45 15.10
C LEU A 44 0.40 -15.10 16.09
N GLU A 45 0.55 -16.42 15.98
CA GLU A 45 1.42 -17.19 16.85
C GLU A 45 2.42 -18.00 16.02
N GLY A 46 3.55 -18.32 16.63
CA GLY A 46 4.53 -19.22 16.05
C GLY A 46 5.11 -18.74 14.74
N THR A 47 5.25 -19.66 13.80
CA THR A 47 5.86 -19.41 12.50
C THR A 47 5.10 -18.36 11.68
N ALA A 48 3.77 -18.36 11.77
CA ALA A 48 2.95 -17.37 11.05
C ALA A 48 3.28 -15.95 11.48
N SER A 49 3.50 -15.72 12.78
CA SER A 49 3.91 -14.40 13.30
C SER A 49 5.24 -13.97 12.74
N ILE A 50 6.21 -14.87 12.68
CA ILE A 50 7.55 -14.57 12.13
C ILE A 50 7.45 -14.22 10.66
N ILE A 51 6.69 -14.98 9.88
CA ILE A 51 6.52 -14.74 8.44
C ILE A 51 5.85 -13.39 8.21
N PHE A 52 4.83 -13.06 8.99
CA PHE A 52 4.14 -11.78 8.88
C PHE A 52 5.09 -10.61 9.14
N ASP A 53 5.94 -10.71 10.15
CA ASP A 53 6.91 -9.67 10.47
C ASP A 53 7.91 -9.45 9.34
N ILE A 54 8.27 -10.52 8.61
CA ILE A 54 9.17 -10.43 7.45
C ILE A 54 8.46 -9.78 6.25
N ILE A 55 7.19 -10.11 6.03
CA ILE A 55 6.42 -9.63 4.88
C ILE A 55 5.93 -8.19 5.08
N ARG A 56 5.61 -7.81 6.30
CA ARG A 56 5.01 -6.52 6.63
C ARG A 56 5.72 -5.31 6.01
N PRO A 57 7.06 -5.20 6.06
CA PRO A 57 7.75 -4.06 5.41
C PRO A 57 7.49 -3.98 3.90
N LYS A 58 7.33 -5.11 3.23
CA LYS A 58 7.01 -5.12 1.79
C LYS A 58 5.59 -4.60 1.55
N LEU A 59 4.65 -4.99 2.40
CA LEU A 59 3.28 -4.49 2.31
C LEU A 59 3.23 -2.98 2.52
N ASP A 60 3.99 -2.47 3.47
CA ASP A 60 4.09 -1.03 3.75
C ASP A 60 4.68 -0.27 2.57
N ARG A 61 5.75 -0.79 1.95
CA ARG A 61 6.37 -0.16 0.78
C ARG A 61 5.43 -0.14 -0.42
N ASP A 62 4.70 -1.23 -0.64
CA ASP A 62 3.74 -1.31 -1.74
C ASP A 62 2.61 -0.29 -1.55
N ALA A 63 2.16 -0.09 -0.31
CA ALA A 63 1.15 0.91 0.01
C ALA A 63 1.65 2.33 -0.29
N VAL A 64 2.89 2.64 0.09
CA VAL A 64 3.51 3.93 -0.18
C VAL A 64 3.63 4.17 -1.68
N LYS A 65 4.11 3.18 -2.43
CA LYS A 65 4.24 3.28 -3.89
C LYS A 65 2.88 3.51 -4.56
N TYR A 66 1.85 2.80 -4.10
CA TYR A 66 0.51 2.97 -4.64
C TYR A 66 0.00 4.40 -4.41
N ASN A 67 0.16 4.92 -3.20
CA ASN A 67 -0.25 6.27 -2.87
C ASN A 67 0.51 7.32 -3.69
N GLU A 68 1.81 7.12 -3.91
CA GLU A 68 2.61 8.00 -4.77
C GLU A 68 2.10 8.00 -6.21
N GLN A 69 1.75 6.84 -6.75
CA GLN A 69 1.20 6.74 -8.10
C GLN A 69 -0.13 7.47 -8.22
N ILE A 70 -1.00 7.32 -7.22
CA ILE A 70 -2.28 8.03 -7.17
C ILE A 70 -2.04 9.55 -7.16
N MET A 71 -1.11 10.02 -6.33
CA MET A 71 -0.79 11.44 -6.24
C MET A 71 -0.22 11.98 -7.55
N LYS A 72 0.63 11.21 -8.22
CA LYS A 72 1.18 11.61 -9.53
C LYS A 72 0.10 11.72 -10.59
N ARG A 73 -0.88 10.83 -10.60
CA ARG A 73 -2.03 10.92 -11.53
C ARG A 73 -2.86 12.16 -11.25
N LYS A 74 -3.13 12.46 -9.99
CA LYS A 74 -3.87 13.65 -9.58
C LYS A 74 -3.13 14.93 -9.99
N TYR A 75 -1.81 14.94 -9.81
CA TYR A 75 -0.99 16.06 -10.22
C TYR A 75 -1.03 16.28 -11.74
N GLY A 76 -0.99 15.19 -12.53
CA GLY A 76 -1.13 15.28 -13.98
C GLY A 76 -2.45 15.91 -14.39
N GLY A 77 -3.56 15.57 -13.74
CA GLY A 77 -4.85 16.21 -13.96
C GLY A 77 -4.86 17.67 -13.56
N TYR A 78 -4.20 18.02 -12.45
CA TYR A 78 -4.05 19.41 -12.02
C TYR A 78 -3.27 20.24 -13.04
N ILE A 79 -2.13 19.72 -13.56
CA ILE A 79 -1.34 20.41 -14.59
C ILE A 79 -2.19 20.67 -15.83
N LYS A 80 -2.94 19.66 -16.29
CA LYS A 80 -3.81 19.81 -17.45
C LYS A 80 -4.86 20.90 -17.23
N ALA A 81 -5.49 20.91 -16.07
CA ALA A 81 -6.49 21.93 -15.73
C ALA A 81 -5.88 23.34 -15.70
N CYS A 82 -4.66 23.50 -15.15
CA CYS A 82 -3.96 24.77 -15.15
C CYS A 82 -3.64 25.23 -16.57
N ARG A 83 -3.19 24.32 -17.43
CA ARG A 83 -2.87 24.63 -18.83
C ARG A 83 -4.11 25.10 -19.58
N ASP A 84 -5.24 24.40 -19.35
CA ASP A 84 -6.51 24.79 -20.02
C ASP A 84 -7.00 26.16 -19.59
N ARG A 85 -6.73 26.59 -18.35
CA ARG A 85 -7.07 27.89 -17.81
C ARG A 85 -6.04 28.99 -18.13
N GLY A 86 -4.85 28.59 -18.62
CA GLY A 86 -3.73 29.49 -18.81
C GLY A 86 -2.99 29.86 -17.53
N ASP A 87 -3.18 29.10 -16.47
CA ASP A 87 -2.48 29.29 -15.19
C ASP A 87 -1.15 28.53 -15.19
N GLU A 88 -0.19 29.05 -14.43
CA GLU A 88 1.08 28.37 -14.23
C GLU A 88 0.94 27.36 -13.06
N PRO A 89 1.22 26.07 -13.30
CA PRO A 89 1.04 25.07 -12.24
C PRO A 89 2.13 25.17 -11.18
N LEU A 90 1.78 24.85 -9.95
CA LEU A 90 2.74 24.67 -8.86
C LEU A 90 3.60 23.42 -9.13
N SER A 91 4.77 23.37 -8.49
CA SER A 91 5.57 22.15 -8.51
C SER A 91 4.80 21.02 -7.82
N PHE A 92 5.19 19.76 -8.09
CA PHE A 92 4.54 18.61 -7.47
C PHE A 92 4.58 18.70 -5.94
N GLU A 93 5.72 19.07 -5.38
CA GLU A 93 5.89 19.16 -3.93
C GLU A 93 5.00 20.24 -3.32
N SER A 94 4.99 21.43 -3.92
CA SER A 94 4.15 22.53 -3.44
C SER A 94 2.67 22.20 -3.53
N TRP A 95 2.25 21.58 -4.62
CA TRP A 95 0.86 21.16 -4.81
C TRP A 95 0.45 20.11 -3.79
N ARG A 96 1.31 19.10 -3.58
CA ARG A 96 1.05 18.03 -2.62
C ARG A 96 0.96 18.57 -1.19
N ASP A 97 1.88 19.46 -0.83
CA ASP A 97 1.91 20.05 0.51
C ASP A 97 0.65 20.89 0.78
N GLY A 98 0.16 21.59 -0.24
CA GLY A 98 -1.08 22.33 -0.15
C GLY A 98 -2.30 21.46 0.12
N LEU A 99 -2.32 20.21 -0.38
CA LEU A 99 -3.40 19.28 -0.12
C LEU A 99 -3.38 18.75 1.32
N GLN A 100 -2.21 18.71 1.94
CA GLN A 100 -2.06 18.19 3.30
C GLN A 100 -2.36 19.22 4.40
N VAL A 101 -2.50 20.48 4.04
CA VAL A 101 -2.71 21.59 5.00
C VAL A 101 -4.19 21.74 5.40
N HIS A 102 -5.06 20.95 4.83
CA HIS A 102 -6.49 21.03 5.15
C HIS A 102 -6.87 20.13 6.34
#